data_869fe3a4677bb06b760cc88d1f8103e1
#
_entry.id   869fe3a4677bb06b760cc88d1f8103e1
#
_cell.length_a   1.000
_cell.length_b   1.000
_cell.length_c   1.000
_cell.angle_alpha   90.00
_cell.angle_beta   90.00
_cell.angle_gamma   90.00
#
_symmetry.space_group_name_H-M   'P 1'
#
loop_
_entity.id
_entity.type
_entity.pdbx_description
1 polymer ?
#
loop_
_entity_poly.entity_id
_entity_poly.type
_entity_poly.pdbx_seq_one_letter_code
_entity_poly.pdbx_strand_id
1 'polypeptide(L)'
;MAKEIKFDTEARNLLKSGVDQLANAVKVTLGPKGRNVVIGKKFGAPQITKDGVTVAKEVELENNLENAGAQLVKSVASKTGDDAGDGTTTATILTQAIVTEGLKNVAAGANPMDLKRGIDKAVTKVVDYIKANAEQVGDNYDKIEQVATVSANNDPEIGKLLADAMRKVSKDGVITIEESKTRDTSIGVVEGMQFDRGYLSGYFVTDTEKMECVMENPYILIYDKKISNIKDFLPILQPAAESGRPLLVIAEDVDSEALTTLVVNRLRGGLKICAVKAPGFGDRRKAMLEDIAVLTGGTVISEDKGLTLDKATLEMLGTAKKVTITKDNTTIVDGAGAKESIQDRVNQIKNEIANTKSSYDKEKLQERLAKLAGGVAVLYVGANSEVEMKEKKDRVDDALCATRAAAEEGVVVGGGTTYIRAQEALNDVKGDNADEQTGINIVCRAIEEPLRQIVANAGGEGAVVVDKVRNGEGDFGYNARADKYEDLREAGVIDPAKVARVALENAASIAGMFLTTECLIVDKPEPEKMPAGQPGMNGMM
;
A
#
# COMPACT_ATOMS: atom_id res chain seq x y z
N MET A 1 28.79 -9.09 -17.09
CA MET A 1 29.45 -8.48 -15.91
C MET A 1 30.09 -9.57 -15.07
N ALA A 2 31.27 -9.32 -14.49
CA ALA A 2 31.88 -10.26 -13.56
C ALA A 2 31.10 -10.25 -12.24
N LYS A 3 30.99 -11.41 -11.57
CA LYS A 3 30.32 -11.55 -10.27
C LYS A 3 31.36 -11.56 -9.15
N GLU A 4 31.00 -11.01 -8.02
CA GLU A 4 31.66 -11.17 -6.75
C GLU A 4 30.86 -12.16 -5.91
N ILE A 5 31.55 -13.14 -5.30
CA ILE A 5 30.90 -14.20 -4.54
C ILE A 5 31.52 -14.24 -3.16
N LYS A 6 30.69 -14.26 -2.13
CA LYS A 6 31.06 -14.40 -0.72
C LYS A 6 30.31 -15.58 -0.13
N PHE A 7 30.93 -16.24 0.85
CA PHE A 7 30.38 -17.43 1.49
C PHE A 7 30.37 -17.27 3.01
N ASP A 8 29.66 -18.17 3.67
CA ASP A 8 29.68 -18.39 5.12
C ASP A 8 29.45 -17.10 5.94
N THR A 9 30.22 -16.96 6.98
CA THR A 9 30.15 -15.85 7.94
C THR A 9 30.40 -14.49 7.30
N GLU A 10 31.30 -14.41 6.28
CA GLU A 10 31.58 -13.16 5.57
C GLU A 10 30.33 -12.66 4.83
N ALA A 11 29.66 -13.56 4.09
CA ALA A 11 28.43 -13.23 3.38
C ALA A 11 27.34 -12.74 4.34
N ARG A 12 27.12 -13.47 5.43
CA ARG A 12 26.10 -13.14 6.43
C ARG A 12 26.37 -11.81 7.14
N ASN A 13 27.63 -11.51 7.47
CA ASN A 13 28.00 -10.24 8.12
C ASN A 13 27.79 -9.04 7.20
N LEU A 14 28.14 -9.15 5.92
CA LEU A 14 27.92 -8.09 4.93
C LEU A 14 26.41 -7.83 4.71
N LEU A 15 25.63 -8.89 4.54
CA LEU A 15 24.17 -8.77 4.45
C LEU A 15 23.58 -8.12 5.71
N LYS A 16 24.04 -8.55 6.92
CA LYS A 16 23.57 -7.97 8.18
C LYS A 16 23.91 -6.50 8.30
N SER A 17 25.09 -6.08 7.88
CA SER A 17 25.48 -4.67 7.84
C SER A 17 24.49 -3.83 7.03
N GLY A 18 24.08 -4.33 5.86
CA GLY A 18 23.06 -3.67 5.05
C GLY A 18 21.68 -3.60 5.71
N VAL A 19 21.25 -4.71 6.35
CA VAL A 19 20.00 -4.73 7.14
C VAL A 19 20.05 -3.67 8.23
N ASP A 20 21.16 -3.59 8.99
CA ASP A 20 21.30 -2.66 10.11
C ASP A 20 21.30 -1.19 9.65
N GLN A 21 22.00 -0.87 8.56
CA GLN A 21 22.06 0.49 8.02
C GLN A 21 20.66 0.97 7.61
N LEU A 22 19.90 0.17 6.86
CA LEU A 22 18.55 0.53 6.45
C LEU A 22 17.61 0.61 7.67
N ALA A 23 17.58 -0.42 8.50
CA ALA A 23 16.67 -0.48 9.65
C ALA A 23 16.95 0.66 10.64
N ASN A 24 18.22 1.05 10.85
CA ASN A 24 18.57 2.16 11.72
C ASN A 24 18.10 3.52 11.16
N ALA A 25 18.04 3.68 9.83
CA ALA A 25 17.49 4.88 9.22
C ALA A 25 15.96 4.94 9.36
N VAL A 26 15.28 3.79 9.25
CA VAL A 26 13.81 3.72 9.31
C VAL A 26 13.27 3.79 10.73
N LYS A 27 13.86 3.07 11.69
CA LYS A 27 13.31 2.90 13.05
C LYS A 27 13.16 4.18 13.87
N VAL A 28 13.88 5.26 13.51
CA VAL A 28 13.78 6.56 14.18
C VAL A 28 12.42 7.22 13.99
N THR A 29 11.64 6.78 13.02
CA THR A 29 10.32 7.32 12.70
C THR A 29 9.20 6.71 13.54
N LEU A 30 9.45 5.56 14.22
CA LEU A 30 8.41 4.79 14.91
C LEU A 30 7.85 5.51 16.14
N GLY A 31 6.53 5.46 16.25
CA GLY A 31 5.78 5.87 17.44
C GLY A 31 5.51 7.37 17.55
N PRO A 32 4.79 7.79 18.62
CA PRO A 32 4.28 9.17 18.75
C PRO A 32 5.40 10.22 18.92
N LYS A 33 6.58 9.82 19.39
CA LYS A 33 7.79 10.66 19.50
C LYS A 33 8.85 10.31 18.44
N GLY A 34 8.47 9.56 17.39
CA GLY A 34 9.28 9.32 16.21
C GLY A 34 9.65 10.63 15.50
N ARG A 35 10.80 10.65 14.82
CA ARG A 35 11.37 11.84 14.20
C ARG A 35 11.35 11.75 12.69
N ASN A 36 11.36 12.90 12.05
CA ASN A 36 11.45 12.98 10.59
C ASN A 36 12.85 12.56 10.10
N VAL A 37 12.86 11.95 8.93
CA VAL A 37 14.06 11.72 8.13
C VAL A 37 14.08 12.72 6.99
N VAL A 38 15.25 13.31 6.72
CA VAL A 38 15.46 14.23 5.59
C VAL A 38 16.15 13.46 4.48
N ILE A 39 15.52 13.41 3.33
CA ILE A 39 16.02 12.72 2.13
C ILE A 39 16.51 13.79 1.15
N GLY A 40 17.80 13.78 0.84
CA GLY A 40 18.39 14.66 -0.17
C GLY A 40 17.99 14.23 -1.58
N LYS A 41 17.49 15.15 -2.39
CA LYS A 41 17.20 14.90 -3.80
C LYS A 41 18.28 15.53 -4.67
N LYS A 42 18.65 14.89 -5.80
CA LYS A 42 19.61 15.46 -6.75
C LYS A 42 19.11 16.76 -7.39
N PHE A 43 17.80 16.89 -7.53
CA PHE A 43 17.11 18.06 -8.06
C PHE A 43 15.89 18.37 -7.19
N GLY A 44 15.65 19.66 -6.93
CA GLY A 44 14.52 20.12 -6.11
C GLY A 44 14.84 20.23 -4.62
N ALA A 45 13.79 20.44 -3.82
CA ALA A 45 13.91 20.53 -2.36
C ALA A 45 14.09 19.14 -1.73
N PRO A 46 14.81 19.03 -0.59
CA PRO A 46 14.84 17.80 0.18
C PRO A 46 13.44 17.37 0.60
N GLN A 47 13.19 16.07 0.60
CA GLN A 47 11.95 15.49 1.13
C GLN A 47 12.10 15.27 2.64
N ILE A 48 11.07 15.64 3.40
CA ILE A 48 10.98 15.36 4.84
C ILE A 48 9.82 14.39 5.03
N THR A 49 10.07 13.26 5.68
CA THR A 49 9.04 12.24 5.88
C THR A 49 9.25 11.48 7.19
N LYS A 50 8.16 10.90 7.71
CA LYS A 50 8.17 9.88 8.76
C LYS A 50 7.73 8.51 8.24
N ASP A 51 7.28 8.43 7.00
CA ASP A 51 6.87 7.16 6.42
C ASP A 51 8.07 6.22 6.22
N GLY A 52 7.97 5.03 6.85
CA GLY A 52 9.04 4.05 6.85
C GLY A 52 9.33 3.46 5.48
N VAL A 53 8.33 3.25 4.63
CA VAL A 53 8.54 2.69 3.28
C VAL A 53 9.22 3.70 2.37
N THR A 54 8.87 4.98 2.45
CA THR A 54 9.53 6.05 1.70
C THR A 54 11.00 6.15 2.08
N VAL A 55 11.32 6.13 3.39
CA VAL A 55 12.72 6.10 3.84
C VAL A 55 13.43 4.85 3.33
N ALA A 56 12.83 3.67 3.45
CA ALA A 56 13.45 2.42 3.01
C ALA A 56 13.72 2.40 1.50
N LYS A 57 12.82 2.94 0.68
CA LYS A 57 12.96 3.02 -0.78
C LYS A 57 14.16 3.87 -1.23
N GLU A 58 14.50 4.90 -0.47
CA GLU A 58 15.60 5.83 -0.81
C GLU A 58 16.97 5.36 -0.30
N VAL A 59 17.01 4.33 0.57
CA VAL A 59 18.30 3.79 1.03
C VAL A 59 18.92 2.93 -0.07
N GLU A 60 20.08 3.36 -0.55
CA GLU A 60 20.93 2.63 -1.47
C GLU A 60 22.39 2.74 -0.97
N LEU A 61 23.05 1.59 -0.83
CA LEU A 61 24.39 1.54 -0.26
C LEU A 61 25.42 1.38 -1.37
N GLU A 62 26.57 2.06 -1.22
CA GLU A 62 27.68 2.03 -2.17
C GLU A 62 28.27 0.63 -2.32
N ASN A 63 28.36 -0.11 -1.22
CA ASN A 63 28.82 -1.50 -1.24
C ASN A 63 27.70 -2.44 -1.69
N ASN A 64 27.81 -3.03 -2.89
CA ASN A 64 26.82 -3.93 -3.47
C ASN A 64 26.52 -5.15 -2.59
N LEU A 65 27.48 -5.65 -1.81
CA LEU A 65 27.30 -6.78 -0.91
C LEU A 65 26.43 -6.42 0.30
N GLU A 66 26.65 -5.25 0.89
CA GLU A 66 25.80 -4.71 1.97
C GLU A 66 24.45 -4.29 1.41
N ASN A 67 24.43 -3.66 0.22
CA ASN A 67 23.19 -3.23 -0.42
C ASN A 67 22.23 -4.39 -0.66
N ALA A 68 22.72 -5.59 -0.95
CA ALA A 68 21.87 -6.78 -1.06
C ALA A 68 21.07 -7.04 0.23
N GLY A 69 21.68 -6.85 1.41
CA GLY A 69 20.99 -6.94 2.71
C GLY A 69 19.95 -5.84 2.89
N ALA A 70 20.29 -4.60 2.52
CA ALA A 70 19.35 -3.48 2.55
C ALA A 70 18.15 -3.72 1.63
N GLN A 71 18.36 -4.25 0.41
CA GLN A 71 17.29 -4.56 -0.54
C GLN A 71 16.31 -5.64 -0.01
N LEU A 72 16.78 -6.61 0.77
CA LEU A 72 15.90 -7.59 1.43
C LEU A 72 14.93 -6.89 2.41
N VAL A 73 15.43 -6.00 3.25
CA VAL A 73 14.58 -5.25 4.20
C VAL A 73 13.66 -4.26 3.46
N LYS A 74 14.16 -3.61 2.41
CA LYS A 74 13.34 -2.76 1.54
C LYS A 74 12.17 -3.53 0.94
N SER A 75 12.38 -4.80 0.53
CA SER A 75 11.30 -5.64 0.02
C SER A 75 10.24 -5.96 1.08
N VAL A 76 10.65 -6.15 2.36
CA VAL A 76 9.72 -6.33 3.50
C VAL A 76 8.87 -5.10 3.69
N ALA A 77 9.48 -3.91 3.76
CA ALA A 77 8.76 -2.66 3.96
C ALA A 77 7.77 -2.40 2.81
N SER A 78 8.21 -2.58 1.56
CA SER A 78 7.35 -2.40 0.39
C SER A 78 6.18 -3.39 0.38
N LYS A 79 6.44 -4.68 0.61
CA LYS A 79 5.37 -5.69 0.65
C LYS A 79 4.38 -5.44 1.78
N THR A 80 4.84 -5.00 2.96
CA THR A 80 3.95 -4.68 4.08
C THR A 80 3.08 -3.46 3.75
N GLY A 81 3.64 -2.45 3.08
CA GLY A 81 2.88 -1.32 2.54
C GLY A 81 1.82 -1.76 1.53
N ASP A 82 2.17 -2.65 0.59
CA ASP A 82 1.24 -3.16 -0.42
C ASP A 82 0.09 -3.99 0.21
N ASP A 83 0.39 -4.84 1.20
CA ASP A 83 -0.57 -5.78 1.79
C ASP A 83 -1.48 -5.14 2.86
N ALA A 84 -0.95 -4.21 3.66
CA ALA A 84 -1.64 -3.61 4.81
C ALA A 84 -1.72 -2.07 4.79
N GLY A 85 -0.94 -1.42 3.93
CA GLY A 85 -0.90 0.02 3.76
C GLY A 85 -0.24 0.79 4.91
N ASP A 86 0.14 0.11 5.99
CA ASP A 86 0.81 0.67 7.17
C ASP A 86 1.69 -0.41 7.83
N GLY A 87 2.41 -0.07 8.91
CA GLY A 87 3.25 -1.02 9.66
C GLY A 87 4.62 -1.31 9.04
N THR A 88 5.03 -0.56 8.03
CA THR A 88 6.29 -0.75 7.30
C THR A 88 7.52 -0.59 8.19
N THR A 89 7.51 0.37 9.11
CA THR A 89 8.55 0.57 10.13
C THR A 89 8.60 -0.59 11.12
N THR A 90 7.44 -1.06 11.58
CA THR A 90 7.35 -2.22 12.50
C THR A 90 7.90 -3.48 11.85
N ALA A 91 7.55 -3.75 10.59
CA ALA A 91 8.07 -4.89 9.82
C ALA A 91 9.60 -4.82 9.66
N THR A 92 10.13 -3.64 9.39
CA THR A 92 11.58 -3.39 9.28
C THR A 92 12.31 -3.70 10.60
N ILE A 93 11.78 -3.24 11.73
CA ILE A 93 12.34 -3.48 13.07
C ILE A 93 12.29 -4.97 13.43
N LEU A 94 11.15 -5.63 13.18
CA LEU A 94 11.00 -7.06 13.42
C LEU A 94 11.99 -7.88 12.57
N THR A 95 12.18 -7.50 11.30
CA THR A 95 13.18 -8.16 10.43
C THR A 95 14.57 -8.03 11.01
N GLN A 96 14.99 -6.81 11.40
CA GLN A 96 16.29 -6.57 12.03
C GLN A 96 16.46 -7.40 13.30
N ALA A 97 15.43 -7.47 14.13
CA ALA A 97 15.46 -8.20 15.39
C ALA A 97 15.62 -9.71 15.18
N ILE A 98 14.80 -10.31 14.32
CA ILE A 98 14.86 -11.74 14.01
C ILE A 98 16.20 -12.11 13.39
N VAL A 99 16.69 -11.31 12.42
CA VAL A 99 18.01 -11.52 11.80
C VAL A 99 19.12 -11.43 12.84
N THR A 100 19.08 -10.42 13.72
CA THR A 100 20.12 -10.21 14.72
C THR A 100 20.17 -11.34 15.74
N GLU A 101 19.03 -11.76 16.29
CA GLU A 101 18.98 -12.86 17.26
C GLU A 101 19.27 -14.21 16.55
N GLY A 102 18.76 -14.41 15.35
CA GLY A 102 18.99 -15.63 14.58
C GLY A 102 20.47 -15.85 14.24
N LEU A 103 21.17 -14.82 13.76
CA LEU A 103 22.59 -14.94 13.41
C LEU A 103 23.49 -15.26 14.61
N LYS A 104 23.15 -14.79 15.82
CA LYS A 104 23.89 -15.19 17.03
C LYS A 104 23.85 -16.70 17.22
N ASN A 105 22.70 -17.31 17.00
CA ASN A 105 22.50 -18.75 17.16
C ASN A 105 23.11 -19.55 16.00
N VAL A 106 23.02 -19.06 14.77
CA VAL A 106 23.72 -19.68 13.60
C VAL A 106 25.22 -19.67 13.83
N ALA A 107 25.80 -18.56 14.32
CA ALA A 107 27.22 -18.46 14.64
C ALA A 107 27.63 -19.39 15.81
N ALA A 108 26.70 -19.72 16.70
CA ALA A 108 26.89 -20.70 17.77
C ALA A 108 26.73 -22.16 17.31
N GLY A 109 26.42 -22.40 16.03
CA GLY A 109 26.34 -23.74 15.44
C GLY A 109 24.94 -24.34 15.34
N ALA A 110 23.87 -23.56 15.62
CA ALA A 110 22.51 -24.03 15.42
C ALA A 110 22.20 -24.23 13.93
N ASN A 111 21.38 -25.24 13.62
CA ASN A 111 20.96 -25.55 12.26
C ASN A 111 19.99 -24.46 11.73
N PRO A 112 20.36 -23.67 10.70
CA PRO A 112 19.53 -22.58 10.20
C PRO A 112 18.15 -23.03 9.71
N MET A 113 18.04 -24.25 9.17
CA MET A 113 16.77 -24.78 8.66
C MET A 113 15.80 -25.10 9.80
N ASP A 114 16.31 -25.62 10.91
CA ASP A 114 15.51 -25.92 12.11
C ASP A 114 15.14 -24.63 12.86
N LEU A 115 16.08 -23.65 12.92
CA LEU A 115 15.76 -22.30 13.41
C LEU A 115 14.59 -21.70 12.64
N LYS A 116 14.62 -21.78 11.30
CA LYS A 116 13.53 -21.28 10.44
C LYS A 116 12.21 -21.99 10.74
N ARG A 117 12.19 -23.32 10.90
CA ARG A 117 10.97 -24.05 11.26
C ARG A 117 10.41 -23.59 12.59
N GLY A 118 11.27 -23.37 13.60
CA GLY A 118 10.88 -22.82 14.88
C GLY A 118 10.30 -21.41 14.79
N ILE A 119 10.92 -20.55 13.98
CA ILE A 119 10.40 -19.20 13.68
C ILE A 119 9.02 -19.30 13.04
N ASP A 120 8.83 -20.12 12.01
CA ASP A 120 7.55 -20.29 11.31
C ASP A 120 6.44 -20.79 12.28
N LYS A 121 6.74 -21.74 13.17
CA LYS A 121 5.81 -22.22 14.22
C LYS A 121 5.40 -21.09 15.18
N ALA A 122 6.36 -20.31 15.65
CA ALA A 122 6.11 -19.22 16.58
C ALA A 122 5.28 -18.10 15.93
N VAL A 123 5.61 -17.69 14.70
CA VAL A 123 4.89 -16.67 13.95
C VAL A 123 3.44 -17.07 13.74
N THR A 124 3.19 -18.31 13.31
CA THR A 124 1.82 -18.82 13.16
C THR A 124 1.03 -18.64 14.47
N LYS A 125 1.63 -19.00 15.61
CA LYS A 125 0.97 -18.91 16.92
C LYS A 125 0.70 -17.46 17.34
N VAL A 126 1.65 -16.55 17.11
CA VAL A 126 1.47 -15.11 17.40
C VAL A 126 0.36 -14.53 16.50
N VAL A 127 0.33 -14.90 15.22
CA VAL A 127 -0.72 -14.48 14.27
C VAL A 127 -2.09 -14.98 14.72
N ASP A 128 -2.20 -16.24 15.14
CA ASP A 128 -3.45 -16.79 15.70
C ASP A 128 -3.90 -16.02 16.93
N TYR A 129 -2.97 -15.65 17.82
CA TYR A 129 -3.25 -14.82 18.99
C TYR A 129 -3.79 -13.44 18.59
N ILE A 130 -3.14 -12.76 17.63
CA ILE A 130 -3.56 -11.45 17.13
C ILE A 130 -4.99 -11.53 16.58
N LYS A 131 -5.28 -12.52 15.74
CA LYS A 131 -6.63 -12.73 15.16
C LYS A 131 -7.68 -13.04 16.21
N ALA A 132 -7.36 -13.86 17.22
CA ALA A 132 -8.29 -14.24 18.27
C ALA A 132 -8.63 -13.07 19.21
N ASN A 133 -7.72 -12.10 19.39
CA ASN A 133 -7.90 -10.93 20.25
C ASN A 133 -8.30 -9.66 19.46
N ALA A 134 -8.51 -9.78 18.17
CA ALA A 134 -8.97 -8.68 17.34
C ALA A 134 -10.45 -8.37 17.62
N GLU A 135 -10.72 -7.13 18.00
CA GLU A 135 -12.08 -6.61 18.20
C GLU A 135 -12.58 -5.97 16.91
N GLN A 136 -13.72 -6.46 16.40
CA GLN A 136 -14.31 -5.90 15.18
C GLN A 136 -14.76 -4.45 15.40
N VAL A 137 -14.38 -3.58 14.50
CA VAL A 137 -14.72 -2.16 14.57
C VAL A 137 -16.22 -1.94 14.33
N GLY A 138 -16.82 -2.74 13.47
CA GLY A 138 -18.25 -2.63 13.15
C GLY A 138 -18.59 -1.21 12.66
N ASP A 139 -19.72 -0.64 13.14
CA ASP A 139 -20.16 0.74 12.85
C ASP A 139 -19.65 1.74 13.89
N ASN A 140 -18.59 1.41 14.63
CA ASN A 140 -18.02 2.29 15.64
C ASN A 140 -17.01 3.27 14.99
N TYR A 141 -17.49 4.41 14.56
CA TYR A 141 -16.66 5.46 13.96
C TYR A 141 -15.68 6.12 14.94
N ASP A 142 -15.93 6.02 16.26
CA ASP A 142 -14.99 6.54 17.26
C ASP A 142 -13.71 5.69 17.28
N LYS A 143 -13.81 4.36 17.10
CA LYS A 143 -12.63 3.50 16.92
C LYS A 143 -11.87 3.79 15.63
N ILE A 144 -12.60 4.08 14.55
CA ILE A 144 -11.99 4.51 13.28
C ILE A 144 -11.21 5.82 13.49
N GLU A 145 -11.80 6.78 14.21
CA GLU A 145 -11.13 8.04 14.54
C GLU A 145 -9.86 7.80 15.38
N GLN A 146 -9.91 6.89 16.36
CA GLN A 146 -8.77 6.52 17.18
C GLN A 146 -7.64 5.89 16.35
N VAL A 147 -7.96 4.90 15.50
CA VAL A 147 -7.00 4.27 14.60
C VAL A 147 -6.38 5.31 13.67
N ALA A 148 -7.20 6.12 13.01
CA ALA A 148 -6.74 7.16 12.11
C ALA A 148 -5.84 8.18 12.83
N THR A 149 -6.20 8.57 14.05
CA THR A 149 -5.40 9.49 14.87
C THR A 149 -4.02 8.88 15.17
N VAL A 150 -3.96 7.62 15.61
CA VAL A 150 -2.70 6.95 15.94
C VAL A 150 -1.82 6.83 14.70
N SER A 151 -2.35 6.36 13.59
CA SER A 151 -1.60 6.19 12.34
C SER A 151 -1.17 7.54 11.74
N ALA A 152 -1.99 8.60 11.91
CA ALA A 152 -1.63 9.98 11.54
C ALA A 152 -0.62 10.64 12.50
N ASN A 153 0.24 9.88 13.20
CA ASN A 153 1.17 10.40 14.20
C ASN A 153 0.51 11.18 15.36
N ASN A 154 -0.64 10.72 15.81
CA ASN A 154 -1.47 11.34 16.85
C ASN A 154 -2.04 12.71 16.48
N ASP A 155 -2.38 12.92 15.21
CA ASP A 155 -3.08 14.09 14.72
C ASP A 155 -4.61 13.85 14.79
N PRO A 156 -5.32 14.45 15.78
CA PRO A 156 -6.75 14.24 15.95
C PRO A 156 -7.60 14.93 14.86
N GLU A 157 -7.07 15.95 14.17
CA GLU A 157 -7.78 16.59 13.06
C GLU A 157 -7.88 15.63 11.87
N ILE A 158 -6.79 14.96 11.52
CA ILE A 158 -6.78 13.94 10.47
C ILE A 158 -7.67 12.76 10.87
N GLY A 159 -7.59 12.30 12.13
CA GLY A 159 -8.43 11.22 12.64
C GLY A 159 -9.92 11.50 12.46
N LYS A 160 -10.36 12.65 12.92
CA LYS A 160 -11.75 13.11 12.79
C LYS A 160 -12.19 13.24 11.33
N LEU A 161 -11.34 13.85 10.50
CA LEU A 161 -11.66 14.05 9.07
C LEU A 161 -11.87 12.70 8.36
N LEU A 162 -11.03 11.70 8.64
CA LEU A 162 -11.19 10.36 8.06
C LEU A 162 -12.42 9.63 8.56
N ALA A 163 -12.72 9.69 9.87
CA ALA A 163 -13.94 9.12 10.42
C ALA A 163 -15.19 9.78 9.82
N ASP A 164 -15.19 11.10 9.65
CA ASP A 164 -16.28 11.84 9.00
C ASP A 164 -16.41 11.50 7.50
N ALA A 165 -15.28 11.27 6.81
CA ALA A 165 -15.29 10.80 5.43
C ALA A 165 -15.92 9.41 5.31
N MET A 166 -15.50 8.44 6.14
CA MET A 166 -16.07 7.10 6.17
C MET A 166 -17.55 7.09 6.54
N ARG A 167 -17.98 7.97 7.44
CA ARG A 167 -19.41 8.12 7.81
C ARG A 167 -20.25 8.60 6.62
N LYS A 168 -19.70 9.46 5.75
CA LYS A 168 -20.40 10.00 4.57
C LYS A 168 -20.55 9.00 3.44
N VAL A 169 -19.54 8.16 3.20
CA VAL A 169 -19.53 7.22 2.06
C VAL A 169 -19.76 5.77 2.47
N SER A 170 -20.00 5.49 3.75
CA SER A 170 -20.09 4.16 4.36
C SER A 170 -18.74 3.39 4.36
N LYS A 171 -18.72 2.20 4.96
CA LYS A 171 -17.50 1.39 5.12
C LYS A 171 -16.89 0.94 3.79
N ASP A 172 -17.74 0.64 2.81
CA ASP A 172 -17.34 0.19 1.48
C ASP A 172 -17.15 1.36 0.52
N GLY A 173 -17.29 2.59 1.02
CA GLY A 173 -17.16 3.81 0.26
C GLY A 173 -15.71 4.14 -0.09
N VAL A 174 -15.52 4.79 -1.22
CA VAL A 174 -14.20 5.19 -1.71
C VAL A 174 -13.80 6.53 -1.13
N ILE A 175 -12.60 6.59 -0.55
CA ILE A 175 -11.97 7.84 -0.11
C ILE A 175 -10.71 8.02 -0.93
N THR A 176 -10.56 9.20 -1.54
CA THR A 176 -9.36 9.62 -2.28
C THR A 176 -8.76 10.86 -1.64
N ILE A 177 -7.46 11.05 -1.83
CA ILE A 177 -6.73 12.18 -1.26
C ILE A 177 -6.24 13.06 -2.40
N GLU A 178 -6.57 14.35 -2.32
CA GLU A 178 -6.17 15.36 -3.29
C GLU A 178 -5.50 16.55 -2.59
N GLU A 179 -4.72 17.29 -3.35
CA GLU A 179 -4.11 18.54 -2.88
C GLU A 179 -5.16 19.65 -2.89
N SER A 180 -5.28 20.34 -1.76
CA SER A 180 -6.13 21.53 -1.65
C SER A 180 -5.46 22.71 -2.36
N LYS A 181 -6.27 23.55 -2.99
CA LYS A 181 -5.81 24.85 -3.50
C LYS A 181 -5.70 25.91 -2.39
N THR A 182 -6.14 25.56 -1.18
CA THR A 182 -6.12 26.40 0.01
C THR A 182 -5.23 25.80 1.08
N ARG A 183 -4.98 26.54 2.16
CA ARG A 183 -4.21 26.04 3.31
C ARG A 183 -5.01 25.07 4.17
N ASP A 184 -6.32 25.09 4.03
CA ASP A 184 -7.22 24.31 4.88
C ASP A 184 -7.43 22.91 4.31
N THR A 185 -7.45 21.93 5.20
CA THR A 185 -7.84 20.56 4.88
C THR A 185 -9.36 20.42 4.99
N SER A 186 -10.00 19.82 3.99
CA SER A 186 -11.46 19.70 3.93
C SER A 186 -11.90 18.40 3.27
N ILE A 187 -13.19 18.05 3.46
CA ILE A 187 -13.80 16.86 2.84
C ILE A 187 -14.92 17.30 1.91
N GLY A 188 -14.83 16.87 0.64
CA GLY A 188 -15.92 16.90 -0.32
C GLY A 188 -16.45 15.50 -0.61
N VAL A 189 -17.72 15.38 -0.97
CA VAL A 189 -18.28 14.16 -1.57
C VAL A 189 -18.67 14.51 -3.00
N VAL A 190 -18.18 13.72 -3.94
CA VAL A 190 -18.41 13.90 -5.37
C VAL A 190 -18.99 12.64 -5.99
N GLU A 191 -19.64 12.79 -7.14
CA GLU A 191 -20.09 11.66 -7.93
C GLU A 191 -18.88 10.82 -8.39
N GLY A 192 -18.93 9.53 -8.16
CA GLY A 192 -17.80 8.66 -8.50
C GLY A 192 -18.04 7.22 -8.12
N MET A 193 -17.18 6.34 -8.57
CA MET A 193 -17.20 4.92 -8.20
C MET A 193 -15.83 4.28 -8.32
N GLN A 194 -15.66 3.15 -7.61
CA GLN A 194 -14.51 2.27 -7.77
C GLN A 194 -14.98 0.87 -8.20
N PHE A 195 -14.17 0.23 -9.04
CA PHE A 195 -14.34 -1.17 -9.37
C PHE A 195 -13.01 -1.93 -9.39
N ASP A 196 -13.09 -3.22 -9.11
CA ASP A 196 -11.99 -4.16 -8.90
C ASP A 196 -11.38 -4.66 -10.23
N ARG A 197 -10.85 -3.74 -11.02
CA ARG A 197 -10.05 -4.02 -12.23
C ARG A 197 -8.97 -2.96 -12.34
N GLY A 198 -7.72 -3.39 -12.41
CA GLY A 198 -6.57 -2.52 -12.60
C GLY A 198 -6.08 -2.47 -14.06
N TYR A 199 -4.95 -1.82 -14.25
CA TYR A 199 -4.35 -1.67 -15.57
C TYR A 199 -3.90 -3.02 -16.16
N LEU A 200 -4.07 -3.18 -17.48
CA LEU A 200 -3.65 -4.38 -18.22
C LEU A 200 -2.13 -4.51 -18.38
N SER A 201 -1.40 -3.43 -18.19
CA SER A 201 0.05 -3.41 -18.31
C SER A 201 0.66 -2.36 -17.38
N GLY A 202 1.71 -2.73 -16.66
CA GLY A 202 2.49 -1.81 -15.83
C GLY A 202 3.15 -0.67 -16.62
N TYR A 203 3.27 -0.81 -17.94
CA TYR A 203 3.75 0.28 -18.79
C TYR A 203 2.77 1.45 -18.92
N PHE A 204 1.52 1.33 -18.44
CA PHE A 204 0.58 2.43 -18.36
C PHE A 204 0.77 3.33 -17.14
N VAL A 205 1.56 2.91 -16.16
CA VAL A 205 1.83 3.63 -14.93
C VAL A 205 2.41 5.03 -15.23
N THR A 206 1.86 6.04 -14.56
CA THR A 206 2.32 7.44 -14.65
C THR A 206 3.07 7.86 -13.40
N ASP A 207 2.70 7.32 -12.24
CA ASP A 207 3.37 7.48 -10.95
C ASP A 207 4.05 6.16 -10.57
N THR A 208 5.36 6.09 -10.79
CA THR A 208 6.15 4.88 -10.52
C THR A 208 6.42 4.66 -9.04
N GLU A 209 6.27 5.68 -8.19
CA GLU A 209 6.44 5.55 -6.73
C GLU A 209 5.26 4.79 -6.13
N LYS A 210 4.04 5.15 -6.56
CA LYS A 210 2.78 4.51 -6.12
C LYS A 210 2.31 3.38 -7.03
N MET A 211 2.98 3.14 -8.15
CA MET A 211 2.57 2.18 -9.20
C MET A 211 1.14 2.43 -9.70
N GLU A 212 0.79 3.70 -9.91
CA GLU A 212 -0.53 4.13 -10.33
C GLU A 212 -0.52 4.81 -11.70
N CYS A 213 -1.61 4.68 -12.42
CA CYS A 213 -1.89 5.48 -13.60
C CYS A 213 -2.93 6.55 -13.24
N VAL A 214 -2.49 7.80 -13.16
CA VAL A 214 -3.34 8.94 -12.85
C VAL A 214 -3.66 9.70 -14.14
N MET A 215 -4.95 9.95 -14.39
CA MET A 215 -5.46 10.65 -15.56
C MET A 215 -6.34 11.81 -15.15
N GLU A 216 -6.01 13.02 -15.57
CA GLU A 216 -6.83 14.22 -15.35
C GLU A 216 -7.66 14.54 -16.59
N ASN A 217 -8.94 14.78 -16.37
CA ASN A 217 -9.93 15.05 -17.42
C ASN A 217 -9.89 14.04 -18.59
N PRO A 218 -9.85 12.72 -18.34
CA PRO A 218 -9.76 11.73 -19.39
C PRO A 218 -11.04 11.63 -20.21
N TYR A 219 -10.89 11.17 -21.45
CA TYR A 219 -11.97 10.49 -22.16
C TYR A 219 -12.06 9.05 -21.65
N ILE A 220 -13.27 8.49 -21.59
CA ILE A 220 -13.54 7.14 -21.12
C ILE A 220 -14.32 6.39 -22.20
N LEU A 221 -13.64 5.46 -22.87
CA LEU A 221 -14.28 4.55 -23.80
C LEU A 221 -14.82 3.34 -23.03
N ILE A 222 -16.08 3.02 -23.23
CA ILE A 222 -16.78 1.90 -22.60
C ILE A 222 -17.24 0.96 -23.72
N TYR A 223 -16.62 -0.24 -23.78
CA TYR A 223 -16.87 -1.23 -24.81
C TYR A 223 -17.20 -2.58 -24.21
N ASP A 224 -18.27 -3.23 -24.67
CA ASP A 224 -18.77 -4.48 -24.08
C ASP A 224 -18.09 -5.75 -24.59
N LYS A 225 -17.25 -5.62 -25.62
CA LYS A 225 -16.52 -6.73 -26.22
C LYS A 225 -15.00 -6.57 -26.08
N LYS A 226 -14.30 -7.56 -26.62
CA LYS A 226 -12.85 -7.60 -26.68
C LYS A 226 -12.33 -6.73 -27.83
N ILE A 227 -11.27 -5.97 -27.58
CA ILE A 227 -10.56 -5.20 -28.60
C ILE A 227 -9.39 -6.05 -29.13
N SER A 228 -9.55 -6.63 -30.32
CA SER A 228 -8.54 -7.47 -30.95
C SER A 228 -7.81 -6.76 -32.10
N ASN A 229 -8.55 -5.95 -32.86
CA ASN A 229 -8.03 -5.27 -34.03
C ASN A 229 -7.87 -3.77 -33.78
N ILE A 230 -6.65 -3.29 -33.83
CA ILE A 230 -6.35 -1.87 -33.61
C ILE A 230 -6.98 -0.96 -34.69
N LYS A 231 -7.23 -1.49 -35.89
CA LYS A 231 -7.81 -0.70 -36.99
C LYS A 231 -9.23 -0.24 -36.68
N ASP A 232 -10.03 -1.08 -36.03
CA ASP A 232 -11.40 -0.75 -35.63
C ASP A 232 -11.44 0.31 -34.54
N PHE A 233 -10.32 0.47 -33.82
CA PHE A 233 -10.16 1.43 -32.73
C PHE A 233 -9.52 2.76 -33.17
N LEU A 234 -8.91 2.84 -34.38
CA LEU A 234 -8.26 4.04 -34.89
C LEU A 234 -9.18 5.27 -34.95
N PRO A 235 -10.49 5.16 -35.28
CA PRO A 235 -11.39 6.32 -35.34
C PRO A 235 -11.53 7.06 -34.01
N ILE A 236 -11.27 6.38 -32.90
CA ILE A 236 -11.28 7.00 -31.55
C ILE A 236 -9.87 7.40 -31.12
N LEU A 237 -8.88 6.55 -31.38
CA LEU A 237 -7.50 6.79 -30.94
C LEU A 237 -6.91 8.06 -31.55
N GLN A 238 -7.14 8.29 -32.84
CA GLN A 238 -6.55 9.43 -33.53
C GLN A 238 -7.12 10.76 -33.02
N PRO A 239 -8.43 11.00 -32.95
CA PRO A 239 -8.97 12.24 -32.41
C PRO A 239 -8.65 12.43 -30.91
N ALA A 240 -8.58 11.34 -30.12
CA ALA A 240 -8.17 11.42 -28.72
C ALA A 240 -6.71 11.88 -28.59
N ALA A 241 -5.81 11.34 -29.43
CA ALA A 241 -4.41 11.77 -29.47
C ALA A 241 -4.27 13.24 -29.88
N GLU A 242 -4.99 13.67 -30.92
CA GLU A 242 -4.99 15.06 -31.40
C GLU A 242 -5.50 16.05 -30.35
N SER A 243 -6.46 15.65 -29.51
CA SER A 243 -6.97 16.47 -28.41
C SER A 243 -5.97 16.67 -27.28
N GLY A 244 -4.95 15.81 -27.17
CA GLY A 244 -3.97 15.79 -26.09
C GLY A 244 -4.52 15.32 -24.72
N ARG A 245 -5.82 14.99 -24.64
CA ARG A 245 -6.46 14.47 -23.43
C ARG A 245 -6.14 12.98 -23.22
N PRO A 246 -6.00 12.52 -21.97
CA PRO A 246 -5.85 11.09 -21.67
C PRO A 246 -7.08 10.30 -22.12
N LEU A 247 -6.87 9.04 -22.50
CA LEU A 247 -7.93 8.09 -22.86
C LEU A 247 -7.87 6.87 -21.95
N LEU A 248 -8.94 6.63 -21.17
CA LEU A 248 -9.17 5.36 -20.49
C LEU A 248 -10.01 4.45 -21.38
N VAL A 249 -9.55 3.22 -21.56
CA VAL A 249 -10.26 2.18 -22.29
C VAL A 249 -10.77 1.15 -21.30
N ILE A 250 -12.10 0.99 -21.19
CA ILE A 250 -12.76 -0.05 -20.40
C ILE A 250 -13.39 -1.01 -21.42
N ALA A 251 -12.83 -2.21 -21.54
CA ALA A 251 -13.31 -3.24 -22.48
C ALA A 251 -13.36 -4.61 -21.81
N GLU A 252 -14.09 -5.56 -22.41
CA GLU A 252 -14.07 -6.93 -21.91
C GLU A 252 -12.66 -7.47 -21.77
N ASP A 253 -11.83 -7.27 -22.79
CA ASP A 253 -10.40 -7.53 -22.80
C ASP A 253 -9.74 -6.72 -23.92
N VAL A 254 -8.41 -6.62 -23.89
CA VAL A 254 -7.61 -6.07 -25.01
C VAL A 254 -6.58 -7.11 -25.38
N ASP A 255 -6.64 -7.60 -26.61
CA ASP A 255 -5.73 -8.65 -27.10
C ASP A 255 -4.28 -8.18 -27.14
N SER A 256 -3.37 -9.14 -27.05
CA SER A 256 -1.92 -8.89 -26.98
C SER A 256 -1.39 -7.99 -28.09
N GLU A 257 -1.91 -8.09 -29.32
CA GLU A 257 -1.49 -7.26 -30.45
C GLU A 257 -1.98 -5.81 -30.29
N ALA A 258 -3.26 -5.62 -29.95
CA ALA A 258 -3.83 -4.30 -29.67
C ALA A 258 -3.15 -3.69 -28.44
N LEU A 259 -3.00 -4.44 -27.36
CA LEU A 259 -2.35 -3.99 -26.14
C LEU A 259 -0.90 -3.55 -26.39
N THR A 260 -0.13 -4.35 -27.14
CA THR A 260 1.26 -4.01 -27.51
C THR A 260 1.32 -2.70 -28.27
N THR A 261 0.40 -2.49 -29.20
CA THR A 261 0.34 -1.23 -29.98
C THR A 261 0.03 -0.04 -29.07
N LEU A 262 -0.90 -0.17 -28.11
CA LEU A 262 -1.21 0.90 -27.16
C LEU A 262 0.01 1.21 -26.26
N VAL A 263 0.68 0.19 -25.75
CA VAL A 263 1.88 0.33 -24.90
C VAL A 263 3.01 1.02 -25.67
N VAL A 264 3.31 0.58 -26.90
CA VAL A 264 4.37 1.19 -27.72
C VAL A 264 4.09 2.67 -28.01
N ASN A 265 2.86 3.02 -28.37
CA ASN A 265 2.49 4.42 -28.62
C ASN A 265 2.52 5.27 -27.33
N ARG A 266 2.16 4.69 -26.19
CA ARG A 266 2.31 5.31 -24.86
C ARG A 266 3.77 5.62 -24.56
N LEU A 267 4.66 4.63 -24.72
CA LEU A 267 6.10 4.77 -24.44
C LEU A 267 6.78 5.79 -25.39
N ARG A 268 6.32 5.90 -26.62
CA ARG A 268 6.78 6.91 -27.57
C ARG A 268 6.24 8.33 -27.30
N GLY A 269 5.39 8.48 -26.28
CA GLY A 269 4.80 9.77 -25.91
C GLY A 269 3.69 10.25 -26.83
N GLY A 270 3.25 9.44 -27.80
CA GLY A 270 2.19 9.81 -28.75
C GLY A 270 0.77 9.70 -28.20
N LEU A 271 0.58 8.89 -27.15
CA LEU A 271 -0.72 8.67 -26.54
C LEU A 271 -0.63 8.69 -25.01
N LYS A 272 -1.55 9.40 -24.36
CA LYS A 272 -1.78 9.29 -22.92
C LYS A 272 -2.95 8.31 -22.74
N ILE A 273 -2.67 7.02 -22.57
CA ILE A 273 -3.70 5.97 -22.56
C ILE A 273 -3.46 4.97 -21.44
N CYS A 274 -4.54 4.43 -20.91
CA CYS A 274 -4.56 3.24 -20.06
C CYS A 274 -5.72 2.34 -20.49
N ALA A 275 -5.54 1.04 -20.40
CA ALA A 275 -6.57 0.05 -20.66
C ALA A 275 -6.80 -0.83 -19.44
N VAL A 276 -8.07 -1.07 -19.13
CA VAL A 276 -8.53 -1.91 -18.00
C VAL A 276 -9.60 -2.88 -18.49
N LYS A 277 -9.75 -4.01 -17.81
CA LYS A 277 -10.86 -4.93 -18.07
C LYS A 277 -12.16 -4.38 -17.48
N ALA A 278 -13.25 -4.62 -18.18
CA ALA A 278 -14.59 -4.35 -17.66
C ALA A 278 -14.87 -5.16 -16.40
N PRO A 279 -15.52 -4.57 -15.38
CA PRO A 279 -15.88 -5.29 -14.16
C PRO A 279 -17.01 -6.27 -14.40
N GLY A 280 -17.00 -7.39 -13.67
CA GLY A 280 -18.03 -8.45 -13.74
C GLY A 280 -17.92 -9.34 -14.98
N PHE A 281 -18.92 -10.22 -15.14
CA PHE A 281 -19.03 -11.18 -16.23
C PHE A 281 -20.47 -11.26 -16.73
N GLY A 282 -20.66 -11.59 -18.02
CA GLY A 282 -21.99 -11.77 -18.63
C GLY A 282 -22.89 -10.54 -18.47
N ASP A 283 -24.15 -10.74 -18.09
CA ASP A 283 -25.13 -9.66 -17.95
C ASP A 283 -24.76 -8.67 -16.85
N ARG A 284 -24.07 -9.11 -15.80
CA ARG A 284 -23.56 -8.20 -14.76
C ARG A 284 -22.53 -7.24 -15.31
N ARG A 285 -21.62 -7.70 -16.17
CA ARG A 285 -20.66 -6.81 -16.84
C ARG A 285 -21.39 -5.75 -17.65
N LYS A 286 -22.41 -6.11 -18.44
CA LYS A 286 -23.22 -5.16 -19.19
C LYS A 286 -23.87 -4.12 -18.28
N ALA A 287 -24.46 -4.57 -17.17
CA ALA A 287 -25.09 -3.69 -16.21
C ALA A 287 -24.11 -2.72 -15.54
N MET A 288 -22.89 -3.19 -15.18
CA MET A 288 -21.84 -2.33 -14.61
C MET A 288 -21.27 -1.35 -15.63
N LEU A 289 -21.12 -1.74 -16.88
CA LEU A 289 -20.72 -0.81 -17.96
C LEU A 289 -21.76 0.30 -18.15
N GLU A 290 -23.05 -0.01 -18.06
CA GLU A 290 -24.13 1.00 -18.07
C GLU A 290 -24.04 1.96 -16.87
N ASP A 291 -23.75 1.43 -15.68
CA ASP A 291 -23.58 2.26 -14.49
C ASP A 291 -22.39 3.24 -14.66
N ILE A 292 -21.27 2.76 -15.23
CA ILE A 292 -20.11 3.61 -15.57
C ILE A 292 -20.47 4.64 -16.63
N ALA A 293 -21.25 4.25 -17.65
CA ALA A 293 -21.69 5.16 -18.71
C ALA A 293 -22.58 6.29 -18.17
N VAL A 294 -23.55 5.96 -17.32
CA VAL A 294 -24.40 6.94 -16.66
C VAL A 294 -23.59 7.87 -15.76
N LEU A 295 -22.65 7.33 -14.99
CA LEU A 295 -21.78 8.13 -14.11
C LEU A 295 -20.89 9.11 -14.88
N THR A 296 -20.37 8.70 -16.03
CA THR A 296 -19.40 9.49 -16.81
C THR A 296 -20.01 10.31 -17.93
N GLY A 297 -21.32 10.18 -18.14
CA GLY A 297 -22.03 10.82 -19.25
C GLY A 297 -21.69 10.24 -20.63
N GLY A 298 -21.15 9.02 -20.67
CA GLY A 298 -20.78 8.31 -21.89
C GLY A 298 -21.84 7.34 -22.37
N THR A 299 -21.51 6.62 -23.43
CA THR A 299 -22.37 5.58 -24.03
C THR A 299 -21.61 4.26 -24.10
N VAL A 300 -22.26 3.17 -23.69
CA VAL A 300 -21.70 1.83 -23.88
C VAL A 300 -21.74 1.49 -25.37
N ILE A 301 -20.57 1.32 -25.98
CA ILE A 301 -20.45 0.83 -27.34
C ILE A 301 -20.71 -0.66 -27.34
N SER A 302 -21.84 -1.09 -27.93
CA SER A 302 -22.30 -2.47 -27.95
C SER A 302 -23.03 -2.77 -29.26
N GLU A 303 -22.74 -3.90 -29.86
CA GLU A 303 -23.46 -4.37 -31.04
C GLU A 303 -24.93 -4.64 -30.74
N ASP A 304 -25.27 -5.03 -29.51
CA ASP A 304 -26.66 -5.18 -29.08
C ASP A 304 -27.46 -3.88 -29.20
N LYS A 305 -26.76 -2.73 -29.16
CA LYS A 305 -27.33 -1.39 -29.36
C LYS A 305 -27.14 -0.87 -30.80
N GLY A 306 -26.57 -1.67 -31.69
CA GLY A 306 -26.25 -1.29 -33.05
C GLY A 306 -25.02 -0.37 -33.16
N LEU A 307 -24.21 -0.27 -32.09
CA LEU A 307 -23.00 0.54 -32.04
C LEU A 307 -21.77 -0.34 -32.19
N THR A 308 -20.90 0.02 -33.14
CA THR A 308 -19.63 -0.68 -33.40
C THR A 308 -18.45 0.26 -33.15
N LEU A 309 -17.30 -0.31 -32.80
CA LEU A 309 -16.11 0.46 -32.41
C LEU A 309 -15.59 1.36 -33.52
N ASP A 310 -15.70 0.91 -34.77
CA ASP A 310 -15.29 1.65 -35.97
C ASP A 310 -16.16 2.88 -36.29
N LYS A 311 -17.37 2.94 -35.69
CA LYS A 311 -18.32 4.08 -35.85
C LYS A 311 -18.39 4.95 -34.59
N ALA A 312 -17.65 4.61 -33.54
CA ALA A 312 -17.67 5.37 -32.33
C ALA A 312 -17.00 6.75 -32.51
N THR A 313 -17.55 7.76 -31.84
CA THR A 313 -17.09 9.17 -31.91
C THR A 313 -16.69 9.64 -30.50
N LEU A 314 -15.92 10.75 -30.42
CA LEU A 314 -15.55 11.34 -29.13
C LEU A 314 -16.75 11.76 -28.29
N GLU A 315 -17.88 12.10 -28.90
CA GLU A 315 -19.11 12.50 -28.21
C GLU A 315 -19.77 11.33 -27.45
N MET A 316 -19.48 10.08 -27.85
CA MET A 316 -19.96 8.89 -27.18
C MET A 316 -19.11 8.52 -25.95
N LEU A 317 -17.93 9.12 -25.81
CA LEU A 317 -17.02 8.85 -24.71
C LEU A 317 -17.50 9.54 -23.44
N GLY A 318 -17.42 8.81 -22.34
CA GLY A 318 -17.58 9.42 -21.01
C GLY A 318 -16.40 10.31 -20.64
N THR A 319 -16.58 11.13 -19.62
CA THR A 319 -15.53 11.97 -19.05
C THR A 319 -15.64 12.00 -17.52
N ALA A 320 -14.53 12.29 -16.86
CA ALA A 320 -14.47 12.50 -15.42
C ALA A 320 -13.40 13.55 -15.12
N LYS A 321 -13.43 14.13 -13.92
CA LYS A 321 -12.38 15.07 -13.49
C LYS A 321 -11.05 14.34 -13.31
N LYS A 322 -11.08 13.15 -12.69
CA LYS A 322 -9.90 12.34 -12.46
C LYS A 322 -10.21 10.86 -12.49
N VAL A 323 -9.28 10.07 -12.99
CA VAL A 323 -9.30 8.61 -12.86
C VAL A 323 -7.95 8.14 -12.35
N THR A 324 -7.97 7.30 -11.31
CA THR A 324 -6.79 6.66 -10.74
C THR A 324 -6.90 5.16 -10.92
N ILE A 325 -5.92 4.54 -11.55
CA ILE A 325 -5.88 3.11 -11.82
C ILE A 325 -4.65 2.52 -11.14
N THR A 326 -4.88 1.60 -10.22
CA THR A 326 -3.85 0.78 -9.57
C THR A 326 -3.71 -0.57 -10.30
N LYS A 327 -2.91 -1.47 -9.76
CA LYS A 327 -2.80 -2.84 -10.26
C LYS A 327 -4.13 -3.60 -10.20
N ASP A 328 -4.96 -3.32 -9.20
CA ASP A 328 -6.16 -4.10 -8.88
C ASP A 328 -7.47 -3.31 -9.03
N ASN A 329 -7.43 -1.99 -8.96
CA ASN A 329 -8.62 -1.15 -8.90
C ASN A 329 -8.57 0.02 -9.90
N THR A 330 -9.77 0.46 -10.32
CA THR A 330 -9.98 1.70 -11.07
C THR A 330 -10.97 2.57 -10.32
N THR A 331 -10.58 3.79 -9.96
CA THR A 331 -11.39 4.79 -9.26
C THR A 331 -11.70 5.95 -10.20
N ILE A 332 -12.97 6.21 -10.43
CA ILE A 332 -13.48 7.37 -11.20
C ILE A 332 -13.98 8.40 -10.20
N VAL A 333 -13.46 9.62 -10.28
CA VAL A 333 -13.79 10.73 -9.39
C VAL A 333 -14.42 11.86 -10.20
N ASP A 334 -15.57 12.35 -9.74
CA ASP A 334 -16.30 13.47 -10.34
C ASP A 334 -16.61 13.19 -11.83
N GLY A 335 -17.42 12.15 -12.06
CA GLY A 335 -17.92 11.78 -13.39
C GLY A 335 -18.85 12.87 -13.94
N ALA A 336 -18.80 13.09 -15.24
CA ALA A 336 -19.57 14.16 -15.90
C ALA A 336 -21.03 13.80 -16.21
N GLY A 337 -21.53 12.66 -15.69
CA GLY A 337 -22.93 12.26 -15.86
C GLY A 337 -23.91 13.23 -15.17
N ALA A 338 -25.10 13.40 -15.76
CA ALA A 338 -26.13 14.22 -15.15
C ALA A 338 -26.63 13.59 -13.85
N LYS A 339 -26.75 14.38 -12.78
CA LYS A 339 -27.18 13.91 -11.46
C LYS A 339 -28.56 13.25 -11.50
N GLU A 340 -29.46 13.76 -12.30
CA GLU A 340 -30.78 13.20 -12.52
C GLU A 340 -30.67 11.77 -13.09
N SER A 341 -29.84 11.57 -14.10
CA SER A 341 -29.63 10.26 -14.73
C SER A 341 -29.01 9.24 -13.77
N ILE A 342 -28.08 9.69 -12.91
CA ILE A 342 -27.46 8.85 -11.87
C ILE A 342 -28.54 8.47 -10.83
N GLN A 343 -29.38 9.43 -10.40
CA GLN A 343 -30.46 9.15 -9.44
C GLN A 343 -31.52 8.21 -10.01
N ASP A 344 -31.89 8.35 -11.29
CA ASP A 344 -32.80 7.45 -11.96
C ASP A 344 -32.22 6.03 -12.03
N ARG A 345 -30.93 5.91 -12.31
CA ARG A 345 -30.23 4.61 -12.30
C ARG A 345 -30.20 3.98 -10.92
N VAL A 346 -29.93 4.75 -9.87
CA VAL A 346 -30.01 4.32 -8.47
C VAL A 346 -31.42 3.82 -8.13
N ASN A 347 -32.47 4.54 -8.54
CA ASN A 347 -33.85 4.13 -8.31
C ASN A 347 -34.21 2.85 -9.06
N GLN A 348 -33.71 2.68 -10.28
CA GLN A 348 -33.88 1.44 -11.05
C GLN A 348 -33.27 0.25 -10.30
N ILE A 349 -32.03 0.35 -9.81
CA ILE A 349 -31.35 -0.71 -9.06
C ILE A 349 -32.11 -1.03 -7.77
N LYS A 350 -32.63 0.00 -7.04
CA LYS A 350 -33.46 -0.22 -5.84
C LYS A 350 -34.73 -1.02 -6.16
N ASN A 351 -35.38 -0.72 -7.29
CA ASN A 351 -36.54 -1.47 -7.74
C ASN A 351 -36.18 -2.91 -8.13
N GLU A 352 -35.04 -3.15 -8.76
CA GLU A 352 -34.54 -4.50 -9.05
C GLU A 352 -34.29 -5.29 -7.76
N ILE A 353 -33.71 -4.68 -6.72
CA ILE A 353 -33.50 -5.28 -5.39
C ILE A 353 -34.83 -5.67 -4.74
N ALA A 354 -35.84 -4.81 -4.84
CA ALA A 354 -37.16 -5.06 -4.25
C ALA A 354 -37.90 -6.21 -4.93
N ASN A 355 -37.69 -6.41 -6.22
CA ASN A 355 -38.40 -7.41 -7.03
C ASN A 355 -37.67 -8.76 -7.16
N THR A 356 -36.34 -8.81 -6.85
CA THR A 356 -35.58 -10.06 -6.98
C THR A 356 -35.86 -11.02 -5.83
N LYS A 357 -36.04 -12.32 -6.17
CA LYS A 357 -36.27 -13.42 -5.21
C LYS A 357 -34.98 -14.16 -4.83
N SER A 358 -33.93 -13.97 -5.59
CA SER A 358 -32.62 -14.60 -5.35
C SER A 358 -31.84 -13.81 -4.32
N SER A 359 -31.46 -14.44 -3.22
CA SER A 359 -30.62 -13.80 -2.19
C SER A 359 -29.25 -13.40 -2.74
N TYR A 360 -28.68 -14.21 -3.60
CA TYR A 360 -27.41 -13.94 -4.26
C TYR A 360 -27.48 -12.74 -5.22
N ASP A 361 -28.53 -12.67 -6.05
CA ASP A 361 -28.70 -11.52 -6.95
C ASP A 361 -29.02 -10.25 -6.18
N LYS A 362 -29.77 -10.36 -5.08
CA LYS A 362 -30.04 -9.25 -4.18
C LYS A 362 -28.74 -8.68 -3.58
N GLU A 363 -27.86 -9.53 -3.10
CA GLU A 363 -26.55 -9.13 -2.58
C GLU A 363 -25.72 -8.40 -3.66
N LYS A 364 -25.65 -8.96 -4.87
CA LYS A 364 -24.89 -8.33 -5.98
C LYS A 364 -25.50 -7.02 -6.48
N LEU A 365 -26.81 -6.88 -6.44
CA LEU A 365 -27.48 -5.61 -6.71
C LEU A 365 -27.22 -4.57 -5.61
N GLN A 366 -27.14 -5.00 -4.34
CA GLN A 366 -26.78 -4.14 -3.22
C GLN A 366 -25.34 -3.63 -3.33
N GLU A 367 -24.38 -4.51 -3.67
CA GLU A 367 -22.99 -4.09 -3.95
C GLU A 367 -22.94 -3.04 -5.07
N ARG A 368 -23.67 -3.26 -6.16
CA ARG A 368 -23.73 -2.34 -7.29
C ARG A 368 -24.34 -0.99 -6.91
N LEU A 369 -25.41 -1.03 -6.11
CA LEU A 369 -26.05 0.17 -5.56
C LEU A 369 -25.08 0.96 -4.68
N ALA A 370 -24.37 0.29 -3.78
CA ALA A 370 -23.40 0.93 -2.89
C ALA A 370 -22.29 1.64 -3.68
N LYS A 371 -21.77 1.00 -4.73
CA LYS A 371 -20.74 1.58 -5.60
C LYS A 371 -21.21 2.83 -6.36
N LEU A 372 -22.46 2.85 -6.82
CA LEU A 372 -22.99 3.96 -7.60
C LEU A 372 -23.54 5.09 -6.72
N ALA A 373 -24.27 4.76 -5.64
CA ALA A 373 -24.94 5.74 -4.77
C ALA A 373 -24.03 6.31 -3.69
N GLY A 374 -22.95 5.62 -3.32
CA GLY A 374 -22.04 6.04 -2.26
C GLY A 374 -21.18 7.25 -2.63
N GLY A 375 -20.93 7.48 -3.91
CA GLY A 375 -20.00 8.49 -4.38
C GLY A 375 -18.56 8.22 -3.95
N VAL A 376 -17.71 9.24 -4.09
CA VAL A 376 -16.32 9.23 -3.62
C VAL A 376 -16.12 10.40 -2.66
N ALA A 377 -15.65 10.10 -1.44
CA ALA A 377 -15.18 11.16 -0.54
C ALA A 377 -13.79 11.60 -0.99
N VAL A 378 -13.62 12.89 -1.24
CA VAL A 378 -12.33 13.48 -1.58
C VAL A 378 -11.83 14.28 -0.39
N LEU A 379 -10.71 13.86 0.17
CA LEU A 379 -10.03 14.59 1.23
C LEU A 379 -9.02 15.55 0.58
N TYR A 380 -9.31 16.83 0.62
CA TYR A 380 -8.43 17.88 0.13
C TYR A 380 -7.46 18.27 1.23
N VAL A 381 -6.19 17.92 1.07
CA VAL A 381 -5.13 18.21 2.05
C VAL A 381 -4.55 19.60 1.77
N GLY A 382 -4.61 20.50 2.77
CA GLY A 382 -4.05 21.84 2.69
C GLY A 382 -2.79 22.00 3.54
N ALA A 383 -1.82 22.79 3.05
CA ALA A 383 -0.58 23.12 3.75
C ALA A 383 -0.01 24.47 3.30
N ASN A 384 1.01 24.97 4.03
CA ASN A 384 1.66 26.25 3.72
C ASN A 384 2.81 26.14 2.72
N SER A 385 3.37 24.96 2.53
CA SER A 385 4.46 24.67 1.60
C SER A 385 4.27 23.33 0.92
N GLU A 386 4.91 23.14 -0.24
CA GLU A 386 4.89 21.88 -0.98
C GLU A 386 5.46 20.71 -0.17
N VAL A 387 6.53 20.96 0.61
CA VAL A 387 7.16 19.94 1.47
C VAL A 387 6.19 19.50 2.59
N GLU A 388 5.52 20.45 3.24
CA GLU A 388 4.50 20.18 4.27
C GLU A 388 3.29 19.47 3.66
N MET A 389 2.87 19.87 2.46
CA MET A 389 1.77 19.26 1.72
C MET A 389 2.03 17.77 1.47
N LYS A 390 3.21 17.44 0.98
CA LYS A 390 3.60 16.06 0.68
C LYS A 390 3.65 15.22 1.97
N GLU A 391 4.28 15.72 3.03
CA GLU A 391 4.33 15.03 4.33
C GLU A 391 2.93 14.78 4.91
N LYS A 392 2.06 15.79 4.87
CA LYS A 392 0.70 15.68 5.39
C LYS A 392 -0.14 14.71 4.55
N LYS A 393 0.05 14.69 3.24
CA LYS A 393 -0.62 13.77 2.33
C LYS A 393 -0.21 12.32 2.59
N ASP A 394 1.11 12.04 2.74
CA ASP A 394 1.61 10.71 3.06
C ASP A 394 1.02 10.22 4.40
N ARG A 395 0.97 11.07 5.41
CA ARG A 395 0.38 10.77 6.73
C ARG A 395 -1.13 10.49 6.69
N VAL A 396 -1.86 11.19 5.83
CA VAL A 396 -3.30 10.95 5.61
C VAL A 396 -3.51 9.63 4.84
N ASP A 397 -2.64 9.31 3.87
CA ASP A 397 -2.66 8.04 3.14
C ASP A 397 -2.46 6.84 4.10
N ASP A 398 -1.44 6.90 4.97
CA ASP A 398 -1.18 5.88 6.00
C ASP A 398 -2.39 5.68 6.92
N ALA A 399 -2.96 6.80 7.41
CA ALA A 399 -4.13 6.75 8.28
C ALA A 399 -5.38 6.18 7.57
N LEU A 400 -5.57 6.48 6.29
CA LEU A 400 -6.65 5.90 5.50
C LEU A 400 -6.45 4.38 5.30
N CYS A 401 -5.24 3.94 5.01
CA CYS A 401 -4.92 2.52 4.87
C CYS A 401 -5.11 1.78 6.20
N ALA A 402 -4.66 2.36 7.32
CA ALA A 402 -4.86 1.79 8.65
C ALA A 402 -6.36 1.67 9.02
N THR A 403 -7.18 2.67 8.68
CA THR A 403 -8.63 2.59 8.93
C THR A 403 -9.32 1.50 8.12
N ARG A 404 -8.90 1.30 6.87
CA ARG A 404 -9.39 0.18 6.03
C ARG A 404 -8.96 -1.17 6.62
N ALA A 405 -7.69 -1.31 7.01
CA ALA A 405 -7.18 -2.52 7.65
C ALA A 405 -7.93 -2.84 8.96
N ALA A 406 -8.28 -1.82 9.75
CA ALA A 406 -9.09 -1.96 10.96
C ALA A 406 -10.54 -2.38 10.66
N ALA A 407 -11.13 -1.86 9.60
CA ALA A 407 -12.47 -2.26 9.18
C ALA A 407 -12.52 -3.72 8.69
N GLU A 408 -11.44 -4.21 8.06
CA GLU A 408 -11.32 -5.57 7.52
C GLU A 408 -11.11 -6.63 8.62
N GLU A 409 -10.12 -6.46 9.50
CA GLU A 409 -9.70 -7.48 10.47
C GLU A 409 -9.89 -7.07 11.93
N GLY A 410 -10.43 -5.88 12.18
CA GLY A 410 -10.59 -5.36 13.54
C GLY A 410 -9.33 -4.72 14.10
N VAL A 411 -9.38 -4.42 15.39
CA VAL A 411 -8.32 -3.72 16.13
C VAL A 411 -7.84 -4.50 17.33
N VAL A 412 -6.58 -4.31 17.68
CA VAL A 412 -5.92 -4.85 18.85
C VAL A 412 -5.32 -3.73 19.69
N VAL A 413 -4.84 -4.01 20.87
CA VAL A 413 -4.11 -3.05 21.72
C VAL A 413 -2.84 -2.60 21.03
N GLY A 414 -2.64 -1.30 20.90
CA GLY A 414 -1.55 -0.71 20.18
C GLY A 414 -0.24 -0.56 20.95
N GLY A 415 0.65 0.26 20.39
CA GLY A 415 1.92 0.59 21.01
C GLY A 415 2.88 -0.58 21.19
N GLY A 416 2.73 -1.66 20.42
CA GLY A 416 3.52 -2.88 20.55
C GLY A 416 3.08 -3.81 21.70
N THR A 417 2.06 -3.44 22.48
CA THR A 417 1.59 -4.22 23.65
C THR A 417 1.03 -5.57 23.23
N THR A 418 0.29 -5.65 22.10
CA THR A 418 -0.24 -6.92 21.58
C THR A 418 0.84 -7.96 21.35
N TYR A 419 2.02 -7.56 20.86
CA TYR A 419 3.14 -8.49 20.70
C TYR A 419 3.68 -9.01 22.04
N ILE A 420 3.72 -8.14 23.08
CA ILE A 420 4.15 -8.57 24.41
C ILE A 420 3.15 -9.57 25.01
N ARG A 421 1.84 -9.32 24.84
CA ARG A 421 0.80 -10.28 25.28
C ARG A 421 0.86 -11.60 24.53
N ALA A 422 1.17 -11.55 23.23
CA ALA A 422 1.30 -12.76 22.41
C ALA A 422 2.47 -13.68 22.84
N GLN A 423 3.43 -13.19 23.65
CA GLN A 423 4.48 -14.04 24.20
C GLN A 423 3.94 -15.18 25.08
N GLU A 424 2.83 -14.96 25.78
CA GLU A 424 2.19 -16.01 26.59
C GLU A 424 1.74 -17.20 25.73
N ALA A 425 1.24 -16.93 24.53
CA ALA A 425 0.83 -17.99 23.60
C ALA A 425 2.00 -18.84 23.08
N LEU A 426 3.24 -18.35 23.21
CA LEU A 426 4.44 -19.09 22.83
C LEU A 426 4.94 -20.06 23.92
N ASN A 427 4.50 -19.91 25.19
CA ASN A 427 4.92 -20.79 26.30
C ASN A 427 4.54 -22.25 26.05
N ASP A 428 3.44 -22.50 25.36
CA ASP A 428 2.95 -23.84 25.05
C ASP A 428 3.50 -24.41 23.73
N VAL A 429 4.23 -23.61 22.95
CA VAL A 429 4.80 -24.02 21.66
C VAL A 429 6.14 -24.73 21.90
N LYS A 430 6.24 -25.97 21.42
CA LYS A 430 7.45 -26.77 21.56
C LYS A 430 8.08 -27.05 20.20
N GLY A 431 9.39 -26.90 20.13
CA GLY A 431 10.18 -27.36 19.00
C GLY A 431 10.33 -28.89 18.99
N ASP A 432 10.43 -29.48 17.81
CA ASP A 432 10.69 -30.93 17.67
C ASP A 432 12.14 -31.28 18.04
N ASN A 433 13.03 -30.29 18.08
CA ASN A 433 14.41 -30.37 18.51
C ASN A 433 14.86 -29.05 19.17
N ALA A 434 16.09 -29.01 19.69
CA ALA A 434 16.66 -27.86 20.39
C ALA A 434 16.80 -26.61 19.50
N ASP A 435 17.12 -26.77 18.22
CA ASP A 435 17.28 -25.66 17.28
C ASP A 435 15.93 -25.07 16.88
N GLU A 436 14.89 -25.88 16.70
CA GLU A 436 13.52 -25.37 16.52
C GLU A 436 13.05 -24.62 17.76
N GLN A 437 13.32 -25.14 18.96
CA GLN A 437 12.99 -24.42 20.20
C GLN A 437 13.72 -23.08 20.28
N THR A 438 14.96 -23.03 19.83
CA THR A 438 15.73 -21.79 19.72
C THR A 438 15.09 -20.82 18.73
N GLY A 439 14.58 -21.32 17.60
CA GLY A 439 13.81 -20.52 16.63
C GLY A 439 12.57 -19.86 17.25
N ILE A 440 11.83 -20.60 18.07
CA ILE A 440 10.68 -20.07 18.82
C ILE A 440 11.13 -18.96 19.78
N ASN A 441 12.21 -19.18 20.51
CA ASN A 441 12.76 -18.20 21.46
C ASN A 441 13.24 -16.90 20.75
N ILE A 442 13.78 -17.02 19.53
CA ILE A 442 14.17 -15.87 18.71
C ILE A 442 12.97 -14.97 18.43
N VAL A 443 11.83 -15.55 18.02
CA VAL A 443 10.60 -14.77 17.78
C VAL A 443 10.10 -14.15 19.07
N CYS A 444 10.04 -14.92 20.17
CA CYS A 444 9.63 -14.43 21.49
C CYS A 444 10.43 -13.19 21.90
N ARG A 445 11.73 -13.18 21.66
CA ARG A 445 12.59 -12.01 21.94
C ARG A 445 12.39 -10.87 20.93
N ALA A 446 12.26 -11.19 19.64
CA ALA A 446 12.18 -10.20 18.57
C ALA A 446 10.89 -9.35 18.63
N ILE A 447 9.77 -9.94 19.03
CA ILE A 447 8.48 -9.24 19.12
C ILE A 447 8.41 -8.19 20.24
N GLU A 448 9.44 -8.09 21.10
CA GLU A 448 9.58 -6.99 22.05
C GLU A 448 10.08 -5.70 21.40
N GLU A 449 10.81 -5.80 20.27
CA GLU A 449 11.54 -4.66 19.69
C GLU A 449 10.64 -3.50 19.23
N PRO A 450 9.42 -3.69 18.72
CA PRO A 450 8.54 -2.55 18.41
C PRO A 450 8.28 -1.67 19.63
N LEU A 451 7.89 -2.26 20.79
CA LEU A 451 7.70 -1.48 22.02
C LEU A 451 9.01 -0.87 22.52
N ARG A 452 10.11 -1.61 22.49
CA ARG A 452 11.44 -1.11 22.89
C ARG A 452 11.83 0.12 22.06
N GLN A 453 11.60 0.08 20.75
CA GLN A 453 11.94 1.19 19.86
C GLN A 453 11.03 2.40 20.08
N ILE A 454 9.73 2.21 20.30
CA ILE A 454 8.80 3.30 20.65
C ILE A 454 9.29 4.01 21.92
N VAL A 455 9.68 3.26 22.93
CA VAL A 455 10.19 3.80 24.21
C VAL A 455 11.53 4.51 24.01
N ALA A 456 12.45 3.92 23.24
CA ALA A 456 13.74 4.52 22.94
C ALA A 456 13.59 5.86 22.19
N ASN A 457 12.68 5.93 21.20
CA ASN A 457 12.36 7.16 20.49
C ASN A 457 11.71 8.22 21.41
N ALA A 458 11.07 7.77 22.50
CA ALA A 458 10.53 8.65 23.53
C ALA A 458 11.58 9.09 24.58
N GLY A 459 12.81 8.56 24.50
CA GLY A 459 13.90 8.86 25.45
C GLY A 459 13.86 8.02 26.73
N GLY A 460 13.06 6.95 26.75
CA GLY A 460 12.92 6.03 27.90
C GLY A 460 13.78 4.76 27.77
N GLU A 461 13.73 3.93 28.82
CA GLU A 461 14.46 2.65 28.88
C GLU A 461 13.53 1.50 28.48
N GLY A 462 13.70 0.99 27.26
CA GLY A 462 12.81 -0.02 26.67
C GLY A 462 12.72 -1.32 27.46
N ALA A 463 13.82 -1.77 28.08
CA ALA A 463 13.83 -3.01 28.88
C ALA A 463 12.91 -2.93 30.11
N VAL A 464 12.94 -1.80 30.79
CA VAL A 464 12.12 -1.54 31.99
C VAL A 464 10.64 -1.49 31.64
N VAL A 465 10.32 -0.82 30.52
CA VAL A 465 8.93 -0.70 30.07
C VAL A 465 8.36 -2.05 29.62
N VAL A 466 9.13 -2.82 28.84
CA VAL A 466 8.71 -4.16 28.39
C VAL A 466 8.46 -5.07 29.59
N ASP A 467 9.34 -5.08 30.60
CA ASP A 467 9.16 -5.89 31.81
C ASP A 467 7.87 -5.50 32.55
N LYS A 468 7.63 -4.20 32.71
CA LYS A 468 6.44 -3.70 33.38
C LYS A 468 5.15 -3.99 32.60
N VAL A 469 5.16 -3.87 31.29
CA VAL A 469 4.01 -4.20 30.43
C VAL A 469 3.75 -5.71 30.48
N ARG A 470 4.80 -6.55 30.41
CA ARG A 470 4.68 -8.01 30.50
C ARG A 470 4.01 -8.48 31.79
N ASN A 471 4.35 -7.84 32.90
CA ASN A 471 3.78 -8.17 34.23
C ASN A 471 2.39 -7.54 34.46
N GLY A 472 1.88 -6.74 33.52
CA GLY A 472 0.53 -6.19 33.60
C GLY A 472 -0.49 -7.12 32.92
N GLU A 473 -1.77 -6.92 33.18
CA GLU A 473 -2.87 -7.73 32.69
C GLU A 473 -3.72 -6.96 31.65
N GLY A 474 -4.42 -7.69 30.78
CA GLY A 474 -5.38 -7.15 29.82
C GLY A 474 -4.74 -6.13 28.88
N ASP A 475 -5.40 -4.98 28.73
CA ASP A 475 -5.02 -3.90 27.82
C ASP A 475 -4.04 -2.88 28.48
N PHE A 476 -3.51 -3.20 29.67
CA PHE A 476 -2.49 -2.39 30.34
C PHE A 476 -1.22 -2.30 29.52
N GLY A 477 -0.76 -1.08 29.21
CA GLY A 477 0.43 -0.83 28.42
C GLY A 477 1.05 0.53 28.70
N TYR A 478 2.03 0.92 27.90
CA TYR A 478 2.72 2.19 28.02
C TYR A 478 2.32 3.16 26.90
N ASN A 479 1.66 4.24 27.27
CA ASN A 479 1.35 5.35 26.37
C ASN A 479 2.57 6.29 26.25
N ALA A 480 3.36 6.10 25.19
CA ALA A 480 4.59 6.86 24.96
C ALA A 480 4.34 8.36 24.67
N ARG A 481 3.14 8.76 24.21
CA ARG A 481 2.76 10.15 24.05
C ARG A 481 2.61 10.86 25.38
N ALA A 482 1.85 10.21 26.29
CA ALA A 482 1.52 10.77 27.60
C ALA A 482 2.57 10.44 28.67
N ASP A 483 3.55 9.59 28.35
CA ASP A 483 4.59 9.08 29.27
C ASP A 483 3.99 8.44 30.53
N LYS A 484 2.98 7.58 30.36
CA LYS A 484 2.29 6.93 31.47
C LYS A 484 1.84 5.51 31.14
N TYR A 485 1.63 4.72 32.18
CA TYR A 485 1.04 3.39 32.08
C TYR A 485 -0.46 3.49 32.35
N GLU A 486 -1.25 2.92 31.45
CA GLU A 486 -2.70 2.95 31.53
C GLU A 486 -3.32 1.83 30.68
N ASP A 487 -4.64 1.69 30.73
CA ASP A 487 -5.38 0.90 29.76
C ASP A 487 -5.30 1.60 28.39
N LEU A 488 -4.62 0.95 27.44
CA LEU A 488 -4.36 1.55 26.13
C LEU A 488 -5.60 1.54 25.24
N ARG A 489 -6.53 0.60 25.44
CA ARG A 489 -7.78 0.56 24.69
C ARG A 489 -8.69 1.71 25.10
N GLU A 490 -8.82 1.97 26.41
CA GLU A 490 -9.55 3.13 26.92
C GLU A 490 -8.88 4.46 26.50
N ALA A 491 -7.55 4.48 26.47
CA ALA A 491 -6.77 5.64 26.01
C ALA A 491 -6.82 5.86 24.49
N GLY A 492 -7.46 4.97 23.71
CA GLY A 492 -7.54 5.06 22.25
C GLY A 492 -6.25 4.70 21.52
N VAL A 493 -5.28 4.04 22.18
CA VAL A 493 -4.04 3.55 21.58
C VAL A 493 -4.27 2.13 21.08
N ILE A 494 -4.79 2.04 19.86
CA ILE A 494 -5.15 0.78 19.21
C ILE A 494 -4.53 0.71 17.82
N ASP A 495 -4.15 -0.50 17.40
CA ASP A 495 -3.55 -0.79 16.10
C ASP A 495 -4.47 -1.73 15.29
N PRO A 496 -4.51 -1.63 13.95
CA PRO A 496 -5.22 -2.61 13.12
C PRO A 496 -4.58 -4.00 13.26
N ALA A 497 -5.40 -5.02 13.50
CA ALA A 497 -4.92 -6.41 13.63
C ALA A 497 -4.19 -6.88 12.36
N LYS A 498 -4.70 -6.52 11.18
CA LYS A 498 -4.08 -6.81 9.87
C LYS A 498 -2.67 -6.24 9.78
N VAL A 499 -2.46 -4.99 10.20
CA VAL A 499 -1.14 -4.32 10.17
C VAL A 499 -0.14 -5.05 11.06
N ALA A 500 -0.52 -5.35 12.31
CA ALA A 500 0.35 -6.08 13.23
C ALA A 500 0.70 -7.48 12.70
N ARG A 501 -0.28 -8.22 12.19
CA ARG A 501 -0.08 -9.56 11.65
C ARG A 501 0.83 -9.57 10.43
N VAL A 502 0.53 -8.76 9.42
CA VAL A 502 1.27 -8.70 8.14
C VAL A 502 2.71 -8.25 8.36
N ALA A 503 2.94 -7.29 9.25
CA ALA A 503 4.29 -6.85 9.60
C ALA A 503 5.15 -8.00 10.14
N LEU A 504 4.61 -8.85 11.02
CA LEU A 504 5.34 -10.00 11.56
C LEU A 504 5.55 -11.09 10.51
N GLU A 505 4.52 -11.43 9.72
CA GLU A 505 4.59 -12.46 8.68
C GLU A 505 5.66 -12.12 7.62
N ASN A 506 5.64 -10.90 7.10
CA ASN A 506 6.60 -10.44 6.10
C ASN A 506 8.02 -10.36 6.67
N ALA A 507 8.18 -9.86 7.90
CA ALA A 507 9.47 -9.81 8.58
C ALA A 507 10.07 -11.21 8.77
N ALA A 508 9.30 -12.16 9.28
CA ALA A 508 9.76 -13.52 9.53
C ALA A 508 10.07 -14.29 8.25
N SER A 509 9.29 -14.08 7.20
CA SER A 509 9.51 -14.70 5.88
C SER A 509 10.90 -14.36 5.34
N ILE A 510 11.25 -13.09 5.30
CA ILE A 510 12.55 -12.63 4.78
C ILE A 510 13.68 -12.97 5.75
N ALA A 511 13.47 -12.77 7.06
CA ALA A 511 14.48 -13.11 8.06
C ALA A 511 14.80 -14.63 8.05
N GLY A 512 13.80 -15.50 7.87
CA GLY A 512 14.01 -16.93 7.73
C GLY A 512 14.84 -17.31 6.50
N MET A 513 14.59 -16.66 5.36
CA MET A 513 15.42 -16.84 4.15
C MET A 513 16.84 -16.32 4.37
N PHE A 514 16.99 -15.19 5.03
CA PHE A 514 18.28 -14.60 5.36
C PHE A 514 19.12 -15.57 6.21
N LEU A 515 18.55 -16.15 7.27
CA LEU A 515 19.26 -17.06 8.17
C LEU A 515 19.73 -18.35 7.48
N THR A 516 19.00 -18.79 6.46
CA THR A 516 19.36 -19.98 5.66
C THR A 516 20.31 -19.67 4.49
N THR A 517 20.73 -18.41 4.32
CA THR A 517 21.64 -18.00 3.25
C THR A 517 23.08 -18.36 3.60
N GLU A 518 23.77 -19.00 2.65
CA GLU A 518 25.18 -19.43 2.77
C GLU A 518 26.09 -18.71 1.78
N CYS A 519 25.54 -18.26 0.66
CA CYS A 519 26.31 -17.64 -0.42
C CYS A 519 25.63 -16.34 -0.88
N LEU A 520 26.45 -15.33 -1.11
CA LEU A 520 26.03 -14.02 -1.66
C LEU A 520 26.75 -13.79 -2.99
N ILE A 521 25.98 -13.49 -4.04
CA ILE A 521 26.48 -13.23 -5.39
C ILE A 521 25.96 -11.87 -5.85
N VAL A 522 26.89 -10.95 -6.13
CA VAL A 522 26.56 -9.59 -6.62
C VAL A 522 27.37 -9.25 -7.87
N ASP A 523 26.95 -8.24 -8.59
CA ASP A 523 27.74 -7.69 -9.70
C ASP A 523 28.96 -6.91 -9.18
N LYS A 524 30.13 -7.15 -9.76
CA LYS A 524 31.30 -6.31 -9.48
C LYS A 524 31.06 -4.91 -10.04
N PRO A 525 31.38 -3.84 -9.28
CA PRO A 525 31.33 -2.49 -9.82
C PRO A 525 32.24 -2.41 -11.05
N GLU A 526 31.73 -1.86 -12.14
CA GLU A 526 32.58 -1.56 -13.29
C GLU A 526 33.48 -0.39 -12.91
N PRO A 527 34.79 -0.49 -13.19
CA PRO A 527 35.67 0.66 -13.02
C PRO A 527 35.15 1.81 -13.90
N GLU A 528 34.96 2.99 -13.34
CA GLU A 528 34.60 4.17 -14.11
C GLU A 528 35.55 4.29 -15.31
N LYS A 529 35.00 4.20 -16.51
CA LYS A 529 35.74 4.51 -17.73
C LYS A 529 36.09 6.00 -17.63
N MET A 530 37.33 6.33 -17.29
CA MET A 530 37.81 7.69 -17.46
C MET A 530 37.48 8.16 -18.88
N PRO A 531 36.86 9.36 -19.05
CA PRO A 531 36.65 9.89 -20.39
C PRO A 531 37.99 9.92 -21.09
N ALA A 532 38.07 9.24 -22.24
CA ALA A 532 39.26 9.21 -23.09
C ALA A 532 39.69 10.66 -23.33
N GLY A 533 40.87 11.02 -22.82
CA GLY A 533 41.40 12.36 -22.95
C GLY A 533 41.39 12.77 -24.42
N GLN A 534 40.85 13.94 -24.70
CA GLN A 534 40.96 14.55 -26.03
C GLN A 534 42.44 14.51 -26.44
N PRO A 535 42.76 14.04 -27.66
CA PRO A 535 44.11 14.14 -28.20
C PRO A 535 44.51 15.64 -28.22
N GLY A 536 45.54 15.98 -27.46
CA GLY A 536 46.06 17.34 -27.45
C GLY A 536 46.40 17.78 -28.86
N MET A 537 45.80 18.88 -29.30
CA MET A 537 46.27 19.67 -30.41
C MET A 537 47.62 20.29 -30.02
N ASN A 538 48.69 19.52 -30.26
CA ASN A 538 50.02 20.09 -30.23
C ASN A 538 50.52 20.29 -31.67
N GLY A 539 50.71 21.54 -32.04
CA GLY A 539 51.75 21.94 -32.98
C GLY A 539 51.31 22.28 -34.35
N MET A 540 51.13 23.56 -34.60
CA MET A 540 51.81 24.19 -35.75
C MET A 540 52.08 25.66 -35.42
N MET A 541 53.34 25.92 -35.21
CA MET A 541 53.89 27.21 -35.57
C MET A 541 53.99 27.27 -37.07
#